data_7bcfa6a559f9c3b5b9fa84faf56b6a7f
#
_entry.id   7bcfa6a559f9c3b5b9fa84faf56b6a7f
#
_cell.length_a   1.000
_cell.length_b   1.000
_cell.length_c   1.000
_cell.angle_alpha   90.00
_cell.angle_beta   90.00
_cell.angle_gamma   90.00
#
_symmetry.space_group_name_H-M   'P 1'
#
loop_
_entity.id
_entity.type
_entity.pdbx_description
1 polymer ?
#
loop_
_entity_poly.entity_id
_entity_poly.type
_entity_poly.pdbx_seq_one_letter_code
_entity_poly.pdbx_strand_id
1 'polypeptide(L)'
;MFYLHLLFAVFLLGPSLLLAQENVRPEKALCVVCALKDGETESEKVKSFLEHAGKAYYFCSQDCKEEFDADPAGYLPPELPRPAPAVIVETLAGESVALQDFKGQWVFLDFWATWCKPCIKMMPKLQELYEAYADTGFVVLGVSIDDDEARIKKIERFVKKVGVSYPIFSDAKQEQAWHMFNVKVLPAAFLIDPKGQVVAQWRGKIDHKKIEEEVARRMAPQEEIKHQ
;
A
#
# COMPACT_ATOMS: atom_id res chain seq x y z
N MET A 1 -76.06 28.65 -24.58
CA MET A 1 -75.44 27.54 -25.38
C MET A 1 -73.97 27.88 -25.55
N PHE A 2 -73.11 27.34 -24.67
CA PHE A 2 -71.67 27.49 -24.78
C PHE A 2 -71.05 26.10 -24.98
N TYR A 3 -70.44 25.89 -26.15
CA TYR A 3 -69.69 24.68 -26.49
C TYR A 3 -68.31 24.79 -25.89
N LEU A 4 -68.02 23.87 -24.95
CA LEU A 4 -66.67 23.73 -24.35
C LEU A 4 -65.88 22.75 -25.21
N HIS A 5 -64.81 23.23 -25.89
CA HIS A 5 -63.91 22.43 -26.66
C HIS A 5 -62.82 21.85 -25.76
N LEU A 6 -62.87 20.57 -25.51
CA LEU A 6 -61.84 19.81 -24.78
C LEU A 6 -60.70 19.50 -25.78
N LEU A 7 -59.52 20.17 -25.60
CA LEU A 7 -58.28 19.87 -26.29
C LEU A 7 -57.59 18.70 -25.58
N PHE A 8 -57.59 17.52 -26.21
CA PHE A 8 -56.78 16.38 -25.82
C PHE A 8 -55.34 16.62 -26.25
N ALA A 9 -54.41 16.89 -25.31
CA ALA A 9 -52.98 16.93 -25.56
C ALA A 9 -52.46 15.47 -25.55
N VAL A 10 -52.16 14.93 -26.75
CA VAL A 10 -51.45 13.64 -26.89
C VAL A 10 -49.99 13.86 -26.57
N PHE A 11 -49.54 13.43 -25.36
CA PHE A 11 -48.16 13.32 -25.02
C PHE A 11 -47.56 12.13 -25.77
N LEU A 12 -46.82 12.40 -26.86
CA LEU A 12 -45.98 11.43 -27.54
C LEU A 12 -44.76 11.16 -26.65
N LEU A 13 -44.80 10.07 -25.88
CA LEU A 13 -43.63 9.47 -25.25
C LEU A 13 -42.71 8.93 -26.38
N GLY A 14 -41.75 9.75 -26.77
CA GLY A 14 -40.67 9.29 -27.65
C GLY A 14 -39.84 8.20 -26.93
N PRO A 15 -39.37 7.17 -27.61
CA PRO A 15 -38.49 6.20 -27.02
C PRO A 15 -37.18 6.90 -26.65
N SER A 16 -36.87 6.95 -25.32
CA SER A 16 -35.54 7.32 -24.86
C SER A 16 -34.55 6.33 -25.43
N LEU A 17 -33.82 6.73 -26.49
CA LEU A 17 -32.64 6.01 -26.94
C LEU A 17 -31.63 6.06 -25.79
N LEU A 18 -31.59 5.01 -24.99
CA LEU A 18 -30.40 4.71 -24.19
C LEU A 18 -29.27 4.48 -25.20
N LEU A 19 -28.46 5.52 -25.43
CA LEU A 19 -27.17 5.37 -26.07
C LEU A 19 -26.34 4.46 -25.15
N ALA A 20 -26.29 3.18 -25.48
CA ALA A 20 -25.28 2.29 -24.96
C ALA A 20 -23.94 2.93 -25.31
N GLN A 21 -23.24 3.49 -24.33
CA GLN A 21 -21.85 3.86 -24.50
C GLN A 21 -21.11 2.57 -24.78
N GLU A 22 -20.82 2.28 -26.05
CA GLU A 22 -19.85 1.27 -26.42
C GLU A 22 -18.55 1.68 -25.70
N ASN A 23 -18.19 0.90 -24.69
CA ASN A 23 -16.91 1.00 -24.02
C ASN A 23 -15.82 0.61 -25.02
N VAL A 24 -15.41 1.54 -25.85
CA VAL A 24 -14.30 1.36 -26.79
C VAL A 24 -13.06 1.12 -25.96
N ARG A 25 -12.57 -0.12 -25.99
CA ARG A 25 -11.33 -0.48 -25.27
C ARG A 25 -10.18 0.35 -25.84
N PRO A 26 -9.36 0.98 -25.00
CA PRO A 26 -8.18 1.68 -25.47
C PRO A 26 -7.18 0.70 -26.08
N GLU A 27 -6.48 1.10 -27.11
CA GLU A 27 -5.41 0.30 -27.73
C GLU A 27 -4.23 0.13 -26.77
N LYS A 28 -3.94 1.19 -25.96
CA LYS A 28 -2.90 1.22 -24.94
C LYS A 28 -3.46 1.70 -23.62
N ALA A 29 -2.98 1.09 -22.53
CA ALA A 29 -3.29 1.51 -21.16
C ALA A 29 -2.17 1.14 -20.20
N LEU A 30 -2.12 1.80 -19.05
CA LEU A 30 -1.21 1.42 -17.96
C LEU A 30 -1.70 0.12 -17.31
N CYS A 31 -0.84 -0.89 -17.29
CA CYS A 31 -1.08 -2.13 -16.56
C CYS A 31 -0.81 -1.90 -15.06
N VAL A 32 -1.85 -1.98 -14.22
CA VAL A 32 -1.72 -1.73 -12.77
C VAL A 32 -0.77 -2.71 -12.06
N VAL A 33 -0.64 -3.93 -12.59
CA VAL A 33 0.29 -4.95 -12.07
C VAL A 33 1.74 -4.56 -12.35
N CYS A 34 2.08 -4.23 -13.60
CA CYS A 34 3.42 -3.79 -13.98
C CYS A 34 3.77 -2.43 -13.36
N ALA A 35 2.80 -1.53 -13.25
CA ALA A 35 3.00 -0.25 -12.57
C ALA A 35 3.44 -0.43 -11.12
N LEU A 36 2.87 -1.41 -10.41
CA LEU A 36 3.28 -1.69 -9.04
C LEU A 36 4.60 -2.47 -8.98
N LYS A 37 4.74 -3.56 -9.77
CA LYS A 37 5.87 -4.49 -9.66
C LYS A 37 7.16 -3.94 -10.25
N ASP A 38 7.06 -3.31 -11.42
CA ASP A 38 8.22 -2.88 -12.21
C ASP A 38 8.40 -1.35 -12.19
N GLY A 39 7.45 -0.63 -11.58
CA GLY A 39 7.45 0.84 -11.58
C GLY A 39 7.15 1.42 -12.96
N GLU A 40 6.44 0.65 -13.82
CA GLU A 40 6.07 1.07 -15.17
C GLU A 40 5.13 2.27 -15.11
N THR A 41 5.42 3.29 -15.89
CA THR A 41 4.64 4.53 -15.95
C THR A 41 4.05 4.80 -17.34
N GLU A 42 4.42 3.99 -18.33
CA GLU A 42 3.97 4.15 -19.71
C GLU A 42 2.81 3.21 -20.03
N SER A 43 1.97 3.64 -20.96
CA SER A 43 0.87 2.83 -21.46
C SER A 43 1.35 1.81 -22.48
N GLU A 44 1.06 0.54 -22.23
CA GLU A 44 1.37 -0.60 -23.09
C GLU A 44 0.15 -1.06 -23.89
N LYS A 45 0.39 -1.89 -24.92
CA LYS A 45 -0.69 -2.50 -25.71
C LYS A 45 -1.59 -3.36 -24.84
N VAL A 46 -2.88 -3.08 -24.86
CA VAL A 46 -3.88 -3.86 -24.11
C VAL A 46 -4.08 -5.24 -24.76
N LYS A 47 -3.84 -6.30 -23.97
CA LYS A 47 -4.08 -7.69 -24.36
C LYS A 47 -5.28 -8.31 -23.66
N SER A 48 -5.58 -7.86 -22.43
CA SER A 48 -6.74 -8.31 -21.67
C SER A 48 -7.32 -7.21 -20.81
N PHE A 49 -8.52 -7.40 -20.29
CA PHE A 49 -9.16 -6.47 -19.38
C PHE A 49 -10.04 -7.22 -18.38
N LEU A 50 -10.40 -6.54 -17.30
CA LEU A 50 -11.32 -7.01 -16.27
C LEU A 50 -12.10 -5.81 -15.71
N GLU A 51 -13.38 -6.01 -15.42
CA GLU A 51 -14.17 -5.07 -14.65
C GLU A 51 -14.15 -5.43 -13.18
N HIS A 52 -13.76 -4.49 -12.32
CA HIS A 52 -13.76 -4.65 -10.88
C HIS A 52 -14.33 -3.39 -10.22
N ALA A 53 -15.30 -3.56 -9.31
CA ALA A 53 -15.97 -2.46 -8.61
C ALA A 53 -16.50 -1.35 -9.57
N GLY A 54 -17.05 -1.74 -10.74
CA GLY A 54 -17.62 -0.80 -11.72
C GLY A 54 -16.58 -0.02 -12.54
N LYS A 55 -15.29 -0.39 -12.46
CA LYS A 55 -14.20 0.22 -13.23
C LYS A 55 -13.49 -0.82 -14.07
N ALA A 56 -13.20 -0.48 -15.33
CA ALA A 56 -12.40 -1.32 -16.21
C ALA A 56 -10.91 -1.16 -15.94
N TYR A 57 -10.21 -2.28 -15.81
CA TYR A 57 -8.76 -2.37 -15.69
C TYR A 57 -8.20 -3.11 -16.89
N TYR A 58 -7.07 -2.62 -17.41
CA TYR A 58 -6.45 -3.11 -18.63
C TYR A 58 -5.08 -3.70 -18.33
N PHE A 59 -4.70 -4.77 -19.04
CA PHE A 59 -3.48 -5.52 -18.75
C PHE A 59 -2.68 -5.78 -20.03
N CYS A 60 -1.36 -5.76 -19.89
CA CYS A 60 -0.39 -6.05 -20.95
C CYS A 60 -0.27 -7.56 -21.25
N SER A 61 -0.80 -8.43 -20.37
CA SER A 61 -0.80 -9.87 -20.53
C SER A 61 -2.03 -10.52 -19.86
N GLN A 62 -2.26 -11.79 -20.16
CA GLN A 62 -3.27 -12.59 -19.49
C GLN A 62 -2.85 -12.90 -18.05
N ASP A 63 -1.55 -13.16 -17.83
CA ASP A 63 -1.01 -13.44 -16.51
C ASP A 63 -1.21 -12.26 -15.53
N CYS A 64 -0.97 -11.01 -16.00
CA CYS A 64 -1.26 -9.83 -15.19
C CYS A 64 -2.75 -9.69 -14.84
N LYS A 65 -3.64 -10.07 -15.75
CA LYS A 65 -5.08 -10.09 -15.46
C LYS A 65 -5.42 -11.11 -14.39
N GLU A 66 -4.90 -12.33 -14.51
CA GLU A 66 -5.14 -13.43 -13.55
C GLU A 66 -4.58 -13.09 -12.17
N GLU A 67 -3.39 -12.49 -12.14
CA GLU A 67 -2.76 -12.03 -10.90
C GLU A 67 -3.59 -10.91 -10.21
N PHE A 68 -4.12 -9.98 -10.99
CA PHE A 68 -5.02 -8.95 -10.47
C PHE A 68 -6.36 -9.53 -10.01
N ASP A 69 -6.96 -10.44 -10.80
CA ASP A 69 -8.26 -11.06 -10.51
C ASP A 69 -8.22 -11.87 -9.20
N ALA A 70 -7.10 -12.54 -8.95
CA ALA A 70 -6.87 -13.29 -7.72
C ALA A 70 -6.82 -12.40 -6.45
N ASP A 71 -6.32 -11.16 -6.57
CA ASP A 71 -6.23 -10.22 -5.45
C ASP A 71 -6.18 -8.76 -5.92
N PRO A 72 -7.31 -8.16 -6.31
CA PRO A 72 -7.37 -6.77 -6.74
C PRO A 72 -6.86 -5.77 -5.69
N ALA A 73 -7.13 -6.05 -4.40
CA ALA A 73 -6.74 -5.17 -3.30
C ALA A 73 -5.21 -5.02 -3.17
N GLY A 74 -4.45 -6.03 -3.58
CA GLY A 74 -2.99 -5.99 -3.61
C GLY A 74 -2.42 -5.01 -4.62
N TYR A 75 -3.16 -4.66 -5.65
CA TYR A 75 -2.71 -3.79 -6.75
C TYR A 75 -3.33 -2.40 -6.76
N LEU A 76 -4.49 -2.26 -6.13
CA LEU A 76 -5.19 -0.98 -6.03
C LEU A 76 -4.66 -0.12 -4.87
N PRO A 77 -4.85 1.22 -4.93
CA PRO A 77 -4.61 2.07 -3.78
C PRO A 77 -5.44 1.58 -2.58
N PRO A 78 -4.84 1.46 -1.39
CA PRO A 78 -5.57 1.03 -0.20
C PRO A 78 -6.55 2.10 0.26
N GLU A 79 -7.67 1.67 0.86
CA GLU A 79 -8.50 2.55 1.67
C GLU A 79 -7.81 2.79 3.02
N LEU A 80 -7.58 4.06 3.37
CA LEU A 80 -6.91 4.47 4.61
C LEU A 80 -7.75 5.55 5.34
N PRO A 81 -7.78 5.54 6.69
CA PRO A 81 -7.09 4.60 7.57
C PRO A 81 -7.76 3.22 7.64
N ARG A 82 -6.96 2.18 7.91
CA ARG A 82 -7.48 0.83 8.16
C ARG A 82 -6.76 0.17 9.34
N PRO A 83 -7.37 -0.78 10.05
CA PRO A 83 -6.70 -1.51 11.11
C PRO A 83 -5.43 -2.20 10.59
N ALA A 84 -4.32 -2.08 11.34
CA ALA A 84 -3.14 -2.88 11.08
C ALA A 84 -3.42 -4.35 11.43
N PRO A 85 -3.01 -5.31 10.58
CA PRO A 85 -3.12 -6.73 10.89
C PRO A 85 -2.43 -7.08 12.21
N ALA A 86 -3.00 -8.04 12.93
CA ALA A 86 -2.37 -8.61 14.11
C ALA A 86 -1.28 -9.60 13.68
N VAL A 87 -0.03 -9.16 13.71
CA VAL A 87 1.12 -9.96 13.27
C VAL A 87 2.12 -10.15 14.40
N ILE A 88 2.83 -11.27 14.34
CA ILE A 88 3.95 -11.61 15.21
C ILE A 88 5.19 -11.75 14.32
N VAL A 89 6.27 -11.11 14.73
CA VAL A 89 7.60 -11.21 14.10
C VAL A 89 8.60 -11.75 15.11
N GLU A 90 9.77 -12.20 14.65
CA GLU A 90 10.81 -12.74 15.53
C GLU A 90 12.00 -11.76 15.61
N THR A 91 12.52 -11.54 16.81
CA THR A 91 13.83 -10.90 16.96
C THR A 91 14.91 -11.79 16.33
N LEU A 92 16.10 -11.24 16.07
CA LEU A 92 17.22 -12.05 15.55
C LEU A 92 17.72 -13.08 16.60
N ALA A 93 17.31 -12.95 17.87
CA ALA A 93 17.54 -13.93 18.93
C ALA A 93 16.45 -15.02 19.00
N GLY A 94 15.39 -14.93 18.19
CA GLY A 94 14.31 -15.92 18.12
C GLY A 94 13.14 -15.66 19.09
N GLU A 95 13.08 -14.47 19.69
CA GLU A 95 11.97 -14.09 20.57
C GLU A 95 10.80 -13.55 19.72
N SER A 96 9.57 -13.96 20.06
CA SER A 96 8.36 -13.48 19.40
C SER A 96 7.97 -12.09 19.89
N VAL A 97 7.66 -11.19 18.97
CA VAL A 97 7.22 -9.82 19.24
C VAL A 97 5.94 -9.54 18.46
N ALA A 98 4.90 -9.12 19.13
CA ALA A 98 3.64 -8.74 18.49
C ALA A 98 3.67 -7.27 18.08
N LEU A 99 3.16 -6.96 16.88
CA LEU A 99 3.01 -5.57 16.45
C LEU A 99 2.16 -4.75 17.44
N GLN A 100 1.21 -5.39 18.12
CA GLN A 100 0.35 -4.78 19.14
C GLN A 100 1.11 -4.30 20.37
N ASP A 101 2.32 -4.80 20.64
CA ASP A 101 3.16 -4.37 21.76
C ASP A 101 3.64 -2.91 21.58
N PHE A 102 3.57 -2.39 20.35
CA PHE A 102 3.90 -1.00 20.01
C PHE A 102 2.69 -0.05 20.05
N LYS A 103 1.51 -0.48 20.53
CA LYS A 103 0.38 0.43 20.70
C LYS A 103 0.73 1.62 21.58
N GLY A 104 0.24 2.80 21.20
CA GLY A 104 0.60 4.06 21.85
C GLY A 104 1.77 4.77 21.20
N GLN A 105 2.47 4.11 20.27
CA GLN A 105 3.56 4.69 19.49
C GLN A 105 3.18 4.85 18.02
N TRP A 106 3.83 5.79 17.35
CA TRP A 106 3.88 5.82 15.89
C TRP A 106 4.84 4.74 15.40
N VAL A 107 4.40 3.84 14.52
CA VAL A 107 5.22 2.76 13.99
C VAL A 107 5.41 2.96 12.50
N PHE A 108 6.68 3.06 12.08
CA PHE A 108 7.06 2.92 10.67
C PHE A 108 7.52 1.48 10.45
N LEU A 109 6.66 0.67 9.83
CA LEU A 109 6.91 -0.73 9.55
C LEU A 109 7.46 -0.86 8.11
N ASP A 110 8.69 -1.38 7.96
CA ASP A 110 9.38 -1.58 6.68
C ASP A 110 9.59 -3.07 6.41
N PHE A 111 9.02 -3.58 5.32
CA PHE A 111 9.30 -4.91 4.81
C PHE A 111 10.44 -4.85 3.79
N TRP A 112 11.49 -5.63 4.05
CA TRP A 112 12.70 -5.64 3.26
C TRP A 112 13.32 -7.03 3.11
N ALA A 113 14.38 -7.18 2.30
CA ALA A 113 15.19 -8.40 2.22
C ALA A 113 16.63 -8.08 1.88
N THR A 114 17.55 -8.98 2.22
CA THR A 114 18.99 -8.80 1.96
C THR A 114 19.34 -8.73 0.47
N TRP A 115 18.49 -9.25 -0.39
CA TRP A 115 18.62 -9.22 -1.87
C TRP A 115 17.89 -8.03 -2.51
N CYS A 116 17.10 -7.27 -1.76
CA CYS A 116 16.33 -6.13 -2.25
C CYS A 116 17.19 -4.86 -2.31
N LYS A 117 17.82 -4.59 -3.45
CA LYS A 117 18.68 -3.40 -3.64
C LYS A 117 18.00 -2.06 -3.32
N PRO A 118 16.73 -1.80 -3.73
CA PRO A 118 16.06 -0.55 -3.35
C PRO A 118 15.81 -0.45 -1.84
N CYS A 119 15.49 -1.55 -1.16
CA CYS A 119 15.33 -1.57 0.31
C CYS A 119 16.63 -1.14 1.01
N ILE A 120 17.76 -1.68 0.55
CA ILE A 120 19.09 -1.35 1.09
C ILE A 120 19.37 0.15 1.02
N LYS A 121 19.00 0.80 -0.08
CA LYS A 121 19.19 2.24 -0.27
C LYS A 121 18.29 3.07 0.66
N MET A 122 17.18 2.51 1.10
CA MET A 122 16.23 3.14 1.99
C MET A 122 16.68 3.11 3.46
N MET A 123 17.38 2.05 3.89
CA MET A 123 17.75 1.84 5.29
C MET A 123 18.47 3.01 5.96
N PRO A 124 19.47 3.69 5.35
CA PRO A 124 20.09 4.86 5.95
C PRO A 124 19.10 6.01 6.19
N LYS A 125 18.12 6.20 5.32
CA LYS A 125 17.09 7.24 5.48
C LYS A 125 16.10 6.90 6.60
N LEU A 126 15.78 5.61 6.77
CA LEU A 126 15.01 5.15 7.91
C LEU A 126 15.76 5.31 9.22
N GLN A 127 17.10 5.16 9.22
CA GLN A 127 17.95 5.44 10.38
C GLN A 127 17.89 6.93 10.75
N GLU A 128 18.00 7.83 9.78
CA GLU A 128 17.85 9.27 9.99
C GLU A 128 16.49 9.61 10.62
N LEU A 129 15.38 9.01 10.12
CA LEU A 129 14.05 9.21 10.70
C LEU A 129 13.96 8.65 12.13
N TYR A 130 14.48 7.44 12.35
CA TYR A 130 14.50 6.81 13.67
C TYR A 130 15.21 7.69 14.71
N GLU A 131 16.38 8.24 14.37
CA GLU A 131 17.13 9.14 15.24
C GLU A 131 16.43 10.49 15.44
N ALA A 132 15.86 11.07 14.39
CA ALA A 132 15.19 12.37 14.46
C ALA A 132 13.95 12.37 15.36
N TYR A 133 13.27 11.23 15.48
CA TYR A 133 12.01 11.11 16.23
C TYR A 133 12.08 10.18 17.45
N ALA A 134 13.29 9.78 17.90
CA ALA A 134 13.49 8.79 18.98
C ALA A 134 12.73 9.12 20.27
N ASP A 135 12.66 10.41 20.66
CA ASP A 135 12.03 10.88 21.91
C ASP A 135 10.54 11.26 21.74
N THR A 136 9.95 11.00 20.59
CA THR A 136 8.60 11.46 20.27
C THR A 136 7.55 10.35 20.29
N GLY A 137 7.94 9.13 20.71
CA GLY A 137 7.07 7.96 20.63
C GLY A 137 6.94 7.40 19.21
N PHE A 138 7.94 7.64 18.36
CA PHE A 138 8.06 7.06 17.02
C PHE A 138 9.10 5.94 17.00
N VAL A 139 8.78 4.84 16.32
CA VAL A 139 9.68 3.70 16.16
C VAL A 139 9.70 3.24 14.71
N VAL A 140 10.88 2.84 14.23
CA VAL A 140 11.05 2.13 12.96
C VAL A 140 11.25 0.65 13.25
N LEU A 141 10.49 -0.21 12.58
CA LEU A 141 10.59 -1.65 12.66
C LEU A 141 10.91 -2.20 11.27
N GLY A 142 12.10 -2.74 11.08
CA GLY A 142 12.51 -3.39 9.84
C GLY A 142 12.23 -4.89 9.90
N VAL A 143 11.32 -5.41 9.08
CA VAL A 143 10.96 -6.82 9.03
C VAL A 143 11.53 -7.46 7.77
N SER A 144 12.53 -8.32 7.93
CA SER A 144 13.11 -9.08 6.81
C SER A 144 12.23 -10.25 6.42
N ILE A 145 11.95 -10.36 5.10
CA ILE A 145 11.25 -11.51 4.51
C ILE A 145 12.20 -12.57 3.95
N ASP A 146 13.50 -12.51 4.28
CA ASP A 146 14.43 -13.61 3.93
C ASP A 146 13.93 -14.90 4.62
N ASP A 147 13.80 -15.99 3.86
CA ASP A 147 13.13 -17.24 4.30
C ASP A 147 14.06 -18.46 4.34
N ASP A 148 15.31 -18.33 3.90
CA ASP A 148 16.27 -19.45 3.92
C ASP A 148 16.77 -19.80 5.34
N GLU A 149 17.33 -21.00 5.50
CA GLU A 149 17.81 -21.49 6.80
C GLU A 149 18.92 -20.62 7.42
N ALA A 150 19.72 -19.95 6.61
CA ALA A 150 20.80 -19.07 7.04
C ALA A 150 20.34 -17.61 7.24
N ARG A 151 19.04 -17.31 7.10
CA ARG A 151 18.48 -15.96 7.07
C ARG A 151 18.97 -15.07 8.23
N ILE A 152 18.93 -15.56 9.46
CA ILE A 152 19.35 -14.78 10.65
C ILE A 152 20.79 -14.31 10.52
N LYS A 153 21.72 -15.22 10.21
CA LYS A 153 23.16 -14.86 10.01
C LYS A 153 23.38 -13.91 8.83
N LYS A 154 22.53 -13.99 7.79
CA LYS A 154 22.60 -13.06 6.65
C LYS A 154 22.10 -11.68 7.07
N ILE A 155 20.96 -11.62 7.74
CA ILE A 155 20.36 -10.37 8.26
C ILE A 155 21.36 -9.68 9.20
N GLU A 156 21.90 -10.37 10.22
CA GLU A 156 22.87 -9.83 11.18
C GLU A 156 24.10 -9.22 10.50
N ARG A 157 24.72 -9.98 9.58
CA ARG A 157 25.89 -9.49 8.82
C ARG A 157 25.55 -8.27 7.98
N PHE A 158 24.35 -8.27 7.41
CA PHE A 158 23.89 -7.20 6.56
C PHE A 158 23.60 -5.94 7.36
N VAL A 159 22.85 -6.03 8.45
CA VAL A 159 22.55 -4.92 9.37
C VAL A 159 23.83 -4.28 9.90
N LYS A 160 24.79 -5.11 10.34
CA LYS A 160 26.11 -4.65 10.77
C LYS A 160 26.88 -3.90 9.67
N LYS A 161 26.76 -4.37 8.41
CA LYS A 161 27.44 -3.74 7.25
C LYS A 161 26.81 -2.39 6.90
N VAL A 162 25.48 -2.28 6.95
CA VAL A 162 24.74 -1.04 6.64
C VAL A 162 24.86 -0.03 7.79
N GLY A 163 24.98 -0.50 9.03
CA GLY A 163 25.18 0.32 10.22
C GLY A 163 23.89 0.95 10.74
N VAL A 164 22.74 0.29 10.57
CA VAL A 164 21.47 0.74 11.16
C VAL A 164 21.30 0.18 12.57
N SER A 165 20.61 0.93 13.45
CA SER A 165 20.39 0.60 14.86
C SER A 165 18.91 0.50 15.26
N TYR A 166 17.98 0.85 14.35
CA TYR A 166 16.56 0.63 14.64
C TYR A 166 16.23 -0.87 14.70
N PRO A 167 15.17 -1.28 15.42
CA PRO A 167 14.79 -2.67 15.59
C PRO A 167 14.62 -3.42 14.28
N ILE A 168 15.31 -4.56 14.17
CA ILE A 168 15.23 -5.47 13.02
C ILE A 168 14.68 -6.82 13.46
N PHE A 169 13.74 -7.33 12.67
CA PHE A 169 13.06 -8.59 12.88
C PHE A 169 13.17 -9.48 11.65
N SER A 170 12.96 -10.78 11.86
CA SER A 170 12.71 -11.77 10.82
C SER A 170 11.21 -12.07 10.79
N ASP A 171 10.65 -12.28 9.60
CA ASP A 171 9.25 -12.67 9.50
C ASP A 171 9.03 -14.08 10.06
N ALA A 172 7.94 -14.26 10.85
CA ALA A 172 7.64 -15.53 11.48
C ALA A 172 7.20 -16.58 10.44
N LYS A 173 7.56 -17.87 10.71
CA LYS A 173 7.37 -18.93 9.72
C LYS A 173 5.92 -19.36 9.51
N GLN A 174 5.01 -19.18 10.47
CA GLN A 174 3.64 -19.75 10.41
C GLN A 174 2.63 -18.80 9.76
N GLU A 175 2.59 -17.54 10.22
CA GLU A 175 1.72 -16.53 9.65
C GLU A 175 2.59 -15.34 9.23
N GLN A 176 3.07 -15.38 8.00
CA GLN A 176 4.01 -14.37 7.52
C GLN A 176 3.36 -12.98 7.50
N ALA A 177 3.95 -12.06 8.26
CA ALA A 177 3.46 -10.70 8.40
C ALA A 177 3.31 -9.98 7.05
N TRP A 178 4.24 -10.19 6.12
CA TRP A 178 4.17 -9.58 4.79
C TRP A 178 2.95 -10.04 3.98
N HIS A 179 2.50 -11.30 4.15
CA HIS A 179 1.25 -11.79 3.55
C HIS A 179 0.03 -11.10 4.16
N MET A 180 -0.01 -10.96 5.50
CA MET A 180 -1.12 -10.32 6.18
C MET A 180 -1.23 -8.82 5.86
N PHE A 181 -0.11 -8.16 5.59
CA PHE A 181 -0.07 -6.78 5.08
C PHE A 181 -0.32 -6.67 3.57
N ASN A 182 -0.53 -7.79 2.89
CA ASN A 182 -0.74 -7.91 1.45
C ASN A 182 0.39 -7.24 0.63
N VAL A 183 1.64 -7.53 1.00
CA VAL A 183 2.83 -7.04 0.30
C VAL A 183 3.02 -7.84 -0.99
N LYS A 184 2.97 -7.17 -2.13
CA LYS A 184 3.18 -7.76 -3.47
C LYS A 184 4.55 -7.44 -4.06
N VAL A 185 5.21 -6.40 -3.55
CA VAL A 185 6.49 -5.91 -4.07
C VAL A 185 7.29 -5.27 -2.93
N LEU A 186 8.62 -5.39 -3.00
CA LEU A 186 9.55 -4.71 -2.09
C LEU A 186 10.23 -3.50 -2.77
N PRO A 187 10.57 -2.47 -1.99
CA PRO A 187 10.22 -2.24 -0.59
C PRO A 187 8.73 -2.02 -0.40
N ALA A 188 8.23 -2.33 0.79
CA ALA A 188 6.88 -1.99 1.21
C ALA A 188 6.91 -1.44 2.63
N ALA A 189 6.36 -0.25 2.83
CA ALA A 189 6.38 0.42 4.11
C ALA A 189 4.99 0.93 4.50
N PHE A 190 4.74 0.94 5.81
CA PHE A 190 3.46 1.32 6.40
C PHE A 190 3.69 2.25 7.58
N LEU A 191 2.94 3.36 7.65
CA LEU A 191 2.89 4.20 8.83
C LEU A 191 1.63 3.84 9.63
N ILE A 192 1.82 3.46 10.88
CA ILE A 192 0.78 3.03 11.79
C ILE A 192 0.69 4.04 12.93
N ASP A 193 -0.51 4.51 13.22
CA ASP A 193 -0.75 5.47 14.28
C ASP A 193 -0.79 4.81 15.68
N PRO A 194 -0.75 5.58 16.78
CA PRO A 194 -0.81 5.05 18.14
C PRO A 194 -2.06 4.22 18.46
N LYS A 195 -3.12 4.31 17.64
CA LYS A 195 -4.36 3.51 17.77
C LYS A 195 -4.25 2.18 17.03
N GLY A 196 -3.14 1.92 16.34
CA GLY A 196 -2.94 0.72 15.53
C GLY A 196 -3.61 0.77 14.16
N GLN A 197 -3.83 1.98 13.60
CA GLN A 197 -4.38 2.15 12.26
C GLN A 197 -3.26 2.43 11.26
N VAL A 198 -3.23 1.72 10.15
CA VAL A 198 -2.40 2.10 8.99
C VAL A 198 -2.96 3.39 8.41
N VAL A 199 -2.18 4.45 8.42
CA VAL A 199 -2.56 5.79 7.95
C VAL A 199 -1.83 6.24 6.70
N ALA A 200 -0.74 5.55 6.34
CA ALA A 200 -0.04 5.72 5.07
C ALA A 200 0.64 4.41 4.65
N GLN A 201 0.83 4.23 3.35
CA GLN A 201 1.45 3.05 2.76
C GLN A 201 2.24 3.41 1.51
N TRP A 202 3.43 2.83 1.35
CA TRP A 202 4.30 2.97 0.18
C TRP A 202 4.70 1.60 -0.33
N ARG A 203 4.78 1.43 -1.65
CA ARG A 203 5.08 0.14 -2.29
C ARG A 203 5.91 0.33 -3.55
N GLY A 204 6.86 -0.57 -3.81
CA GLY A 204 7.66 -0.59 -5.03
C GLY A 204 8.63 0.58 -5.13
N LYS A 205 8.50 1.42 -6.16
CA LYS A 205 9.36 2.59 -6.35
C LYS A 205 8.98 3.70 -5.36
N ILE A 206 9.63 3.72 -4.20
CA ILE A 206 9.35 4.64 -3.10
C ILE A 206 10.19 5.92 -3.24
N ASP A 207 9.54 7.07 -3.13
CA ASP A 207 10.17 8.39 -2.99
C ASP A 207 10.34 8.71 -1.50
N HIS A 208 11.60 8.77 -1.04
CA HIS A 208 11.94 9.04 0.36
C HIS A 208 11.41 10.37 0.87
N LYS A 209 11.40 11.40 0.02
CA LYS A 209 10.89 12.73 0.41
C LYS A 209 9.43 12.65 0.82
N LYS A 210 8.62 11.86 0.12
CA LYS A 210 7.21 11.66 0.48
C LYS A 210 7.03 10.93 1.81
N ILE A 211 7.95 10.04 2.18
CA ILE A 211 7.97 9.43 3.51
C ILE A 211 8.29 10.50 4.55
N GLU A 212 9.38 11.24 4.37
CA GLU A 212 9.83 12.28 5.30
C GLU A 212 8.75 13.34 5.51
N GLU A 213 8.12 13.83 4.44
CA GLU A 213 7.03 14.80 4.48
C GLU A 213 5.80 14.26 5.26
N GLU A 214 5.40 13.03 5.00
CA GLU A 214 4.24 12.42 5.68
C GLU A 214 4.53 12.17 7.16
N VAL A 215 5.71 11.65 7.51
CA VAL A 215 6.12 11.45 8.90
C VAL A 215 6.19 12.81 9.61
N ALA A 216 6.86 13.80 9.04
CA ALA A 216 6.94 15.14 9.62
C ALA A 216 5.55 15.76 9.85
N ARG A 217 4.66 15.63 8.89
CA ARG A 217 3.27 16.12 9.00
C ARG A 217 2.51 15.45 10.14
N ARG A 218 2.71 14.16 10.38
CA ARG A 218 2.04 13.40 11.44
C ARG A 218 2.66 13.64 12.82
N MET A 219 3.97 13.86 12.86
CA MET A 219 4.72 14.10 14.09
C MET A 219 4.69 15.57 14.53
N ALA A 220 4.26 16.49 13.67
CA ALA A 220 4.06 17.88 14.03
C ALA A 220 3.08 17.99 15.21
N PRO A 221 3.37 18.86 16.23
CA PRO A 221 2.43 19.11 17.30
C PRO A 221 1.06 19.53 16.72
N GLN A 222 0.00 18.83 17.10
CA GLN A 222 -1.34 19.27 16.76
C GLN A 222 -1.61 20.54 17.56
N GLU A 223 -1.60 21.70 16.92
CA GLU A 223 -2.14 22.92 17.53
C GLU A 223 -3.60 22.62 17.90
N GLU A 224 -3.89 22.63 19.20
CA GLU A 224 -5.25 22.58 19.70
C GLU A 224 -6.03 23.73 19.05
N ILE A 225 -6.90 23.40 18.10
CA ILE A 225 -7.89 24.36 17.60
C ILE A 225 -8.79 24.65 18.78
N LYS A 226 -8.44 25.67 19.58
CA LYS A 226 -9.35 26.23 20.58
C LYS A 226 -10.49 26.85 19.80
N HIS A 227 -11.62 26.13 19.77
CA HIS A 227 -12.89 26.73 19.40
C HIS A 227 -13.20 27.84 20.42
N GLN A 228 -13.05 29.08 19.97
CA GLN A 228 -13.62 30.26 20.63
C GLN A 228 -15.10 30.38 20.24
#